data_6cf9eb4e017b4da0fbe4a62081119e8c
#
_entry.id   6cf9eb4e017b4da0fbe4a62081119e8c
#
_cell.length_a   1.000
_cell.length_b   1.000
_cell.length_c   1.000
_cell.angle_alpha   90.00
_cell.angle_beta   90.00
_cell.angle_gamma   90.00
#
_symmetry.space_group_name_H-M   'P 1'
#
loop_
_entity.id
_entity.type
_entity.pdbx_description
1 polymer ?
#
loop_
_entity_poly.entity_id
_entity_poly.type
_entity_poly.pdbx_seq_one_letter_code
_entity_poly.pdbx_strand_id
1 'polypeptide(L)'
;MKQYKNISEIAKSFGVTKGDFIYLSSDIMALAFITKKNEGIFDANKIIDCFIDEITEEGTLVIPTFNFDFSNIGFYDIKKTKCTTGALGNVALERPDFKRTRNPMHSFAVWGKYQDILCNIKNNNSFGKDSPFAFMYNNNAIQIMLGTDYQRSMTFVHYVEAEAKVPYRFLKEFSGTYVDELGNGRQIRIEYPARYYEYGSVEKFNRIGSILEQNNISDVIYFNDIKSYKVKLNPSYEYIFSDAVNNQCRNLYDFSVDRSLIWK
;
A
#
# COMPACT_ATOMS: atom_id res chain seq x y z
N MET A 1 -31.17 -11.71 8.40
CA MET A 1 -30.25 -10.60 8.04
C MET A 1 -29.08 -10.67 9.02
N LYS A 2 -27.82 -10.59 8.55
CA LYS A 2 -26.68 -10.49 9.47
C LYS A 2 -26.79 -9.17 10.25
N GLN A 3 -26.49 -9.22 11.53
CA GLN A 3 -26.50 -8.03 12.38
C GLN A 3 -25.45 -7.04 11.89
N TYR A 4 -25.80 -5.76 11.78
CA TYR A 4 -24.88 -4.67 11.46
C TYR A 4 -23.82 -4.54 12.57
N LYS A 5 -22.56 -4.43 12.18
CA LYS A 5 -21.43 -4.18 13.09
C LYS A 5 -21.03 -2.71 13.00
N ASN A 6 -20.81 -2.09 14.16
CA ASN A 6 -20.34 -0.71 14.21
C ASN A 6 -18.93 -0.56 13.63
N ILE A 7 -18.65 0.60 13.02
CA ILE A 7 -17.35 0.90 12.40
C ILE A 7 -16.16 0.73 13.36
N SER A 8 -16.36 0.99 14.67
CA SER A 8 -15.34 0.78 15.70
C SER A 8 -14.93 -0.69 15.91
N GLU A 9 -15.67 -1.64 15.33
CA GLU A 9 -15.36 -3.08 15.41
C GLU A 9 -14.49 -3.56 14.23
N ILE A 10 -14.12 -2.67 13.28
CA ILE A 10 -13.38 -3.07 12.07
C ILE A 10 -12.06 -3.73 12.45
N ALA A 11 -11.18 -3.07 13.19
CA ALA A 11 -9.85 -3.58 13.52
C ALA A 11 -9.91 -4.93 14.25
N LYS A 12 -10.85 -5.07 15.21
CA LYS A 12 -11.12 -6.34 15.92
C LYS A 12 -11.55 -7.45 14.97
N SER A 13 -12.39 -7.14 13.97
CA SER A 13 -12.84 -8.15 13.01
C SER A 13 -11.71 -8.68 12.12
N PHE A 14 -10.62 -7.94 11.97
CA PHE A 14 -9.39 -8.40 11.32
C PHE A 14 -8.42 -9.10 12.29
N GLY A 15 -8.79 -9.25 13.58
CA GLY A 15 -7.90 -9.80 14.59
C GLY A 15 -6.62 -8.98 14.74
N VAL A 16 -6.76 -7.64 14.66
CA VAL A 16 -5.68 -6.69 14.96
C VAL A 16 -5.46 -6.68 16.46
N THR A 17 -4.20 -6.62 16.86
CA THR A 17 -3.80 -6.69 18.26
C THR A 17 -2.75 -5.63 18.59
N LYS A 18 -2.56 -5.39 19.88
CA LYS A 18 -1.55 -4.49 20.42
C LYS A 18 -0.17 -4.77 19.84
N GLY A 19 0.50 -3.73 19.37
CA GLY A 19 1.84 -3.80 18.81
C GLY A 19 1.91 -4.19 17.33
N ASP A 20 0.79 -4.52 16.67
CA ASP A 20 0.78 -4.85 15.25
C ASP A 20 1.28 -3.71 14.38
N PHE A 21 2.00 -4.06 13.30
CA PHE A 21 2.38 -3.13 12.25
C PHE A 21 1.43 -3.30 11.06
N ILE A 22 0.51 -2.35 10.91
CA ILE A 22 -0.57 -2.40 9.91
C ILE A 22 -0.28 -1.48 8.73
N TYR A 23 -0.33 -2.04 7.52
CA TYR A 23 -0.41 -1.32 6.26
C TYR A 23 -1.87 -1.36 5.78
N LEU A 24 -2.61 -0.25 5.94
CA LEU A 24 -4.03 -0.17 5.63
C LEU A 24 -4.26 0.46 4.26
N SER A 25 -4.56 -0.35 3.25
CA SER A 25 -5.11 0.11 1.96
C SER A 25 -6.62 -0.06 1.95
N SER A 26 -7.36 0.85 1.32
CA SER A 26 -8.81 0.84 1.46
C SER A 26 -9.57 1.44 0.27
N ASP A 27 -10.76 0.87 0.03
CA ASP A 27 -11.87 1.51 -0.68
C ASP A 27 -13.04 1.60 0.31
N ILE A 28 -13.26 2.80 0.84
CA ILE A 28 -14.23 3.01 1.93
C ILE A 28 -15.62 3.40 1.43
N MET A 29 -15.86 3.42 0.12
CA MET A 29 -17.15 3.92 -0.43
C MET A 29 -18.34 3.08 0.01
N ALA A 30 -18.26 1.76 -0.12
CA ALA A 30 -19.33 0.85 0.33
C ALA A 30 -19.54 0.93 1.85
N LEU A 31 -18.44 1.02 2.61
CA LEU A 31 -18.48 1.17 4.06
C LEU A 31 -19.17 2.47 4.47
N ALA A 32 -18.84 3.58 3.82
CA ALA A 32 -19.45 4.88 4.07
C ALA A 32 -20.97 4.84 3.82
N PHE A 33 -21.40 4.21 2.72
CA PHE A 33 -22.81 4.06 2.40
C PHE A 33 -23.56 3.24 3.47
N ILE A 34 -23.02 2.07 3.83
CA ILE A 34 -23.65 1.18 4.82
C ILE A 34 -23.68 1.84 6.20
N THR A 35 -22.59 2.47 6.64
CA THR A 35 -22.54 3.16 7.93
C THR A 35 -23.52 4.32 7.99
N LYS A 36 -23.56 5.17 6.94
CA LYS A 36 -24.52 6.28 6.89
C LYS A 36 -25.97 5.80 6.92
N LYS A 37 -26.28 4.67 6.28
CA LYS A 37 -27.61 4.08 6.30
C LYS A 37 -28.03 3.60 7.70
N ASN A 38 -27.10 3.06 8.49
CA ASN A 38 -27.39 2.47 9.81
C ASN A 38 -27.19 3.46 10.98
N GLU A 39 -26.24 4.38 10.87
CA GLU A 39 -25.86 5.32 11.95
C GLU A 39 -26.25 6.78 11.65
N GLY A 40 -26.74 7.08 10.44
CA GLY A 40 -27.11 8.45 10.01
C GLY A 40 -25.92 9.30 9.54
N ILE A 41 -24.72 9.04 10.03
CA ILE A 41 -23.50 9.77 9.72
C ILE A 41 -22.34 8.81 9.44
N PHE A 42 -21.40 9.22 8.58
CA PHE A 42 -20.13 8.54 8.35
C PHE A 42 -18.99 9.50 8.62
N ASP A 43 -18.06 9.09 9.47
CA ASP A 43 -16.79 9.77 9.73
C ASP A 43 -15.64 8.80 9.48
N ALA A 44 -14.80 9.11 8.48
CA ALA A 44 -13.67 8.25 8.11
C ALA A 44 -12.56 8.23 9.18
N ASN A 45 -12.48 9.24 10.06
CA ASN A 45 -11.55 9.23 11.20
C ASN A 45 -11.81 8.04 12.13
N LYS A 46 -13.08 7.64 12.32
CA LYS A 46 -13.42 6.48 13.16
C LYS A 46 -12.80 5.17 12.66
N ILE A 47 -12.53 5.05 11.35
CA ILE A 47 -11.79 3.90 10.81
C ILE A 47 -10.34 3.95 11.30
N ILE A 48 -9.69 5.11 11.19
CA ILE A 48 -8.31 5.30 11.64
C ILE A 48 -8.21 5.07 13.15
N ASP A 49 -9.11 5.68 13.92
CA ASP A 49 -9.13 5.59 15.38
C ASP A 49 -9.28 4.13 15.84
N CYS A 50 -10.18 3.34 15.23
CA CYS A 50 -10.34 1.95 15.65
C CYS A 50 -9.10 1.08 15.42
N PHE A 51 -8.27 1.37 14.42
CA PHE A 51 -6.98 0.70 14.25
C PHE A 51 -5.96 1.18 15.28
N ILE A 52 -5.89 2.49 15.53
CA ILE A 52 -4.99 3.08 16.53
C ILE A 52 -5.29 2.52 17.91
N ASP A 53 -6.56 2.46 18.30
CA ASP A 53 -7.00 1.94 19.61
C ASP A 53 -6.58 0.48 19.82
N GLU A 54 -6.66 -0.37 18.78
CA GLU A 54 -6.27 -1.77 18.89
C GLU A 54 -4.75 -1.99 18.89
N ILE A 55 -4.00 -1.28 18.03
CA ILE A 55 -2.54 -1.46 17.96
C ILE A 55 -1.79 -0.76 19.07
N THR A 56 -2.38 0.29 19.67
CA THR A 56 -1.79 1.17 20.68
C THR A 56 -0.50 1.86 20.19
N GLU A 57 0.15 2.67 21.03
CA GLU A 57 1.44 3.32 20.70
C GLU A 57 2.59 2.33 20.49
N GLU A 58 2.43 1.07 20.86
CA GLU A 58 3.40 0.00 20.62
C GLU A 58 3.34 -0.52 19.18
N GLY A 59 2.25 -0.27 18.46
CA GLY A 59 2.06 -0.63 17.06
C GLY A 59 2.40 0.51 16.10
N THR A 60 2.15 0.27 14.82
CA THR A 60 2.32 1.27 13.75
C THR A 60 1.19 1.13 12.73
N LEU A 61 0.62 2.25 12.33
CA LEU A 61 -0.34 2.32 11.24
C LEU A 61 0.26 3.12 10.09
N VAL A 62 0.31 2.53 8.89
CA VAL A 62 0.67 3.21 7.64
C VAL A 62 -0.49 3.17 6.65
N ILE A 63 -0.83 4.32 6.09
CA ILE A 63 -1.89 4.48 5.10
C ILE A 63 -1.27 5.06 3.83
N PRO A 64 -1.48 4.45 2.64
CA PRO A 64 -0.90 4.95 1.40
C PRO A 64 -1.45 6.36 1.08
N THR A 65 -0.53 7.25 0.70
CA THR A 65 -0.85 8.62 0.27
C THR A 65 -0.19 8.90 -1.07
N PHE A 66 -0.30 7.91 -1.99
CA PHE A 66 0.36 7.95 -3.29
C PHE A 66 -0.17 9.08 -4.15
N ASN A 67 0.76 9.67 -4.91
CA ASN A 67 0.45 10.68 -5.89
C ASN A 67 1.36 10.51 -7.12
N PHE A 68 0.77 10.19 -8.26
CA PHE A 68 1.52 9.95 -9.49
C PHE A 68 1.71 11.21 -10.35
N ASP A 69 1.12 12.35 -9.96
CA ASP A 69 1.22 13.60 -10.71
C ASP A 69 2.66 14.14 -10.76
N PHE A 70 3.50 13.80 -9.76
CA PHE A 70 4.91 14.16 -9.75
C PHE A 70 5.63 13.78 -11.03
N SER A 71 5.29 12.60 -11.61
CA SER A 71 5.89 12.14 -12.86
C SER A 71 5.62 13.03 -14.08
N ASN A 72 4.54 13.84 -14.02
CA ASN A 72 4.10 14.72 -15.10
C ASN A 72 4.35 16.19 -14.77
N ILE A 73 4.10 16.59 -13.52
CA ILE A 73 4.13 17.99 -13.08
C ILE A 73 5.53 18.40 -12.59
N GLY A 74 6.32 17.44 -12.06
CA GLY A 74 7.64 17.71 -11.50
C GLY A 74 7.60 18.56 -10.22
N PHE A 75 6.50 18.50 -9.46
CA PHE A 75 6.34 19.25 -8.21
C PHE A 75 5.66 18.41 -7.13
N TYR A 76 6.19 18.49 -5.91
CA TYR A 76 5.62 17.84 -4.74
C TYR A 76 5.87 18.68 -3.49
N ASP A 77 4.81 18.98 -2.76
CA ASP A 77 4.84 19.60 -1.43
C ASP A 77 4.34 18.55 -0.42
N ILE A 78 5.19 18.16 0.52
CA ILE A 78 4.89 17.08 1.46
C ILE A 78 3.63 17.35 2.30
N LYS A 79 3.31 18.63 2.56
CA LYS A 79 2.13 19.04 3.32
C LYS A 79 0.88 19.23 2.47
N LYS A 80 1.04 19.71 1.21
CA LYS A 80 -0.10 20.18 0.40
C LYS A 80 -0.51 19.22 -0.71
N THR A 81 0.43 18.39 -1.19
CA THR A 81 0.12 17.45 -2.28
C THR A 81 -0.85 16.37 -1.79
N LYS A 82 -2.04 16.33 -2.37
CA LYS A 82 -3.08 15.38 -2.00
C LYS A 82 -2.77 13.95 -2.46
N CYS A 83 -3.30 12.97 -1.75
CA CYS A 83 -3.35 11.59 -2.21
C CYS A 83 -4.32 11.44 -3.39
N THR A 84 -3.92 10.69 -4.43
CA THR A 84 -4.78 10.40 -5.59
C THR A 84 -5.32 8.95 -5.59
N THR A 85 -4.89 8.11 -4.64
CA THR A 85 -5.17 6.67 -4.64
C THR A 85 -6.10 6.21 -3.51
N GLY A 86 -6.83 7.10 -2.87
CA GLY A 86 -7.80 6.72 -1.85
C GLY A 86 -8.20 7.87 -0.93
N ALA A 87 -9.44 7.86 -0.48
CA ALA A 87 -9.98 8.90 0.39
C ALA A 87 -9.34 8.88 1.78
N LEU A 88 -9.10 7.68 2.34
CA LEU A 88 -8.57 7.54 3.71
C LEU A 88 -7.16 8.14 3.86
N GLY A 89 -6.34 8.09 2.80
CA GLY A 89 -5.03 8.73 2.78
C GLY A 89 -5.11 10.25 2.98
N ASN A 90 -6.09 10.92 2.37
CA ASN A 90 -6.29 12.36 2.58
C ASN A 90 -6.79 12.68 3.99
N VAL A 91 -7.66 11.84 4.55
CA VAL A 91 -8.11 11.99 5.96
C VAL A 91 -6.92 11.88 6.91
N ALA A 92 -6.04 10.90 6.71
CA ALA A 92 -4.83 10.74 7.51
C ALA A 92 -3.87 11.94 7.40
N LEU A 93 -3.74 12.55 6.20
CA LEU A 93 -2.89 13.73 5.99
C LEU A 93 -3.41 15.00 6.68
N GLU A 94 -4.69 15.10 6.99
CA GLU A 94 -5.30 16.21 7.73
C GLU A 94 -5.14 16.07 9.24
N ARG A 95 -4.71 14.91 9.73
CA ARG A 95 -4.54 14.63 11.16
C ARG A 95 -3.16 15.10 11.66
N PRO A 96 -3.10 15.82 12.80
CA PRO A 96 -1.84 16.34 13.35
C PRO A 96 -0.94 15.25 13.95
N ASP A 97 -1.49 14.07 14.28
CA ASP A 97 -0.79 12.94 14.86
C ASP A 97 -0.10 12.06 13.81
N PHE A 98 -0.38 12.28 12.51
CA PHE A 98 0.29 11.60 11.40
C PHE A 98 1.45 12.42 10.83
N LYS A 99 2.52 11.72 10.42
CA LYS A 99 3.60 12.29 9.59
C LYS A 99 3.61 11.58 8.23
N ARG A 100 4.17 12.24 7.21
CA ARG A 100 4.24 11.71 5.86
C ARG A 100 5.64 11.29 5.48
N THR A 101 5.82 10.10 4.86
CA THR A 101 7.10 9.68 4.30
C THR A 101 7.47 10.47 3.05
N ARG A 102 8.75 10.53 2.68
CA ARG A 102 9.31 11.54 1.77
C ARG A 102 9.21 11.23 0.28
N ASN A 103 8.97 9.98 -0.13
CA ASN A 103 8.92 9.66 -1.55
C ASN A 103 7.70 10.31 -2.21
N PRO A 104 7.86 11.16 -3.27
CA PRO A 104 6.73 11.88 -3.86
C PRO A 104 5.65 11.00 -4.45
N MET A 105 6.01 9.84 -5.03
CA MET A 105 5.06 8.96 -5.71
C MET A 105 4.42 7.95 -4.78
N HIS A 106 5.21 7.36 -3.87
CA HIS A 106 4.75 6.30 -2.97
C HIS A 106 4.98 6.69 -1.50
N SER A 107 4.41 7.83 -1.10
CA SER A 107 4.41 8.25 0.30
C SER A 107 3.33 7.54 1.10
N PHE A 108 3.53 7.51 2.41
CA PHE A 108 2.58 6.98 3.40
C PHE A 108 2.34 8.01 4.48
N ALA A 109 1.11 8.13 4.97
CA ALA A 109 0.83 8.71 6.27
C ALA A 109 1.10 7.65 7.32
N VAL A 110 1.86 8.01 8.35
CA VAL A 110 2.38 7.08 9.37
C VAL A 110 2.01 7.57 10.76
N TRP A 111 1.55 6.65 11.60
CA TRP A 111 1.29 6.85 13.02
C TRP A 111 1.94 5.73 13.85
N GLY A 112 2.38 6.03 15.07
CA GLY A 112 2.82 5.06 16.07
C GLY A 112 4.32 4.81 16.09
N LYS A 113 4.72 3.65 16.62
CA LYS A 113 6.09 3.28 17.00
C LYS A 113 7.17 3.58 15.95
N TYR A 114 6.89 3.28 14.68
CA TYR A 114 7.87 3.44 13.60
C TYR A 114 7.70 4.74 12.81
N GLN A 115 6.87 5.69 13.28
CA GLN A 115 6.60 6.94 12.58
C GLN A 115 7.88 7.70 12.22
N ASP A 116 8.74 7.97 13.20
CA ASP A 116 9.94 8.76 12.98
C ASP A 116 10.95 8.04 12.08
N ILE A 117 11.08 6.71 12.23
CA ILE A 117 11.99 5.93 11.40
C ILE A 117 11.53 5.98 9.93
N LEU A 118 10.27 5.66 9.66
CA LEU A 118 9.71 5.65 8.31
C LEU A 118 9.74 7.03 7.64
N CYS A 119 9.40 8.08 8.38
CA CYS A 119 9.36 9.45 7.84
C CYS A 119 10.77 10.06 7.65
N ASN A 120 11.80 9.48 8.25
CA ASN A 120 13.20 9.88 8.05
C ASN A 120 13.94 9.06 6.97
N ILE A 121 13.30 8.05 6.39
CA ILE A 121 13.86 7.30 5.25
C ILE A 121 14.15 8.29 4.10
N LYS A 122 15.40 8.25 3.60
CA LYS A 122 15.87 9.07 2.48
C LYS A 122 16.17 8.16 1.30
N ASN A 123 15.09 7.64 0.68
CA ASN A 123 15.22 6.80 -0.50
C ASN A 123 14.83 7.57 -1.76
N ASN A 124 15.53 7.30 -2.86
CA ASN A 124 15.20 7.85 -4.18
C ASN A 124 14.38 6.86 -5.02
N ASN A 125 14.43 5.56 -4.71
CA ASN A 125 13.69 4.53 -5.41
C ASN A 125 12.46 4.13 -4.61
N SER A 126 11.28 4.16 -5.23
CA SER A 126 10.01 3.81 -4.56
C SER A 126 10.02 2.41 -3.94
N PHE A 127 10.77 1.47 -4.54
CA PHE A 127 10.79 0.05 -4.19
C PHE A 127 12.21 -0.49 -3.93
N GLY A 128 13.15 0.39 -3.58
CA GLY A 128 14.51 0.00 -3.24
C GLY A 128 14.61 -0.68 -1.86
N LYS A 129 15.79 -1.24 -1.57
CA LYS A 129 16.09 -1.90 -0.29
C LYS A 129 15.98 -0.98 0.93
N ASP A 130 16.04 0.31 0.72
CA ASP A 130 15.89 1.38 1.69
C ASP A 130 14.49 2.04 1.65
N SER A 131 13.52 1.42 0.99
CA SER A 131 12.16 1.94 0.88
C SER A 131 11.29 1.63 2.11
N PRO A 132 10.18 2.35 2.32
CA PRO A 132 9.17 1.96 3.31
C PRO A 132 8.62 0.54 3.10
N PHE A 133 8.54 0.04 1.86
CA PHE A 133 8.13 -1.34 1.58
C PHE A 133 9.12 -2.36 2.12
N ALA A 134 10.42 -2.13 1.93
CA ALA A 134 11.47 -2.96 2.53
C ALA A 134 11.41 -2.95 4.06
N PHE A 135 11.16 -1.78 4.66
CA PHE A 135 11.01 -1.66 6.11
C PHE A 135 9.78 -2.44 6.61
N MET A 136 8.64 -2.33 5.93
CA MET A 136 7.44 -3.10 6.26
C MET A 136 7.67 -4.61 6.17
N TYR A 137 8.33 -5.08 5.11
CA TYR A 137 8.72 -6.48 4.94
C TYR A 137 9.59 -6.98 6.10
N ASN A 138 10.68 -6.27 6.41
CA ASN A 138 11.65 -6.64 7.44
C ASN A 138 11.07 -6.61 8.87
N ASN A 139 9.98 -5.87 9.09
CA ASN A 139 9.33 -5.73 10.39
C ASN A 139 7.98 -6.45 10.46
N ASN A 140 7.74 -7.45 9.58
CA ASN A 140 6.56 -8.32 9.59
C ASN A 140 5.23 -7.56 9.54
N ALA A 141 5.15 -6.48 8.76
CA ALA A 141 3.91 -5.74 8.61
C ALA A 141 2.79 -6.61 8.01
N ILE A 142 1.57 -6.31 8.42
CA ILE A 142 0.35 -6.96 7.94
C ILE A 142 -0.37 -5.95 7.04
N GLN A 143 -0.60 -6.30 5.79
CA GLN A 143 -1.44 -5.48 4.92
C GLN A 143 -2.91 -5.85 5.13
N ILE A 144 -3.75 -4.85 5.41
CA ILE A 144 -5.20 -4.95 5.39
C ILE A 144 -5.72 -4.21 4.16
N MET A 145 -6.48 -4.92 3.34
CA MET A 145 -7.14 -4.40 2.14
C MET A 145 -8.64 -4.27 2.44
N LEU A 146 -9.03 -3.15 3.05
CA LEU A 146 -10.40 -2.91 3.49
C LEU A 146 -11.29 -2.50 2.31
N GLY A 147 -12.25 -3.35 1.93
CA GLY A 147 -13.18 -3.09 0.83
C GLY A 147 -12.52 -3.02 -0.55
N THR A 148 -11.31 -3.54 -0.70
CA THR A 148 -10.56 -3.60 -1.96
C THR A 148 -9.93 -4.99 -2.13
N ASP A 149 -9.20 -5.23 -3.23
CA ASP A 149 -8.62 -6.51 -3.56
C ASP A 149 -7.12 -6.41 -3.92
N TYR A 150 -6.49 -7.56 -4.15
CA TYR A 150 -5.07 -7.63 -4.51
C TYR A 150 -4.76 -6.87 -5.80
N GLN A 151 -5.68 -6.93 -6.79
CA GLN A 151 -5.50 -6.28 -8.09
C GLN A 151 -5.33 -4.76 -7.95
N ARG A 152 -6.04 -4.14 -7.01
CA ARG A 152 -6.09 -2.69 -6.85
C ARG A 152 -5.16 -2.16 -5.77
N SER A 153 -4.72 -3.00 -4.83
CA SER A 153 -4.05 -2.48 -3.64
C SER A 153 -2.80 -3.23 -3.20
N MET A 154 -2.39 -4.32 -3.87
CA MET A 154 -1.19 -5.05 -3.48
C MET A 154 0.09 -4.45 -4.09
N THR A 155 0.34 -3.18 -3.85
CA THR A 155 1.53 -2.45 -4.34
C THR A 155 2.86 -3.08 -3.87
N PHE A 156 2.84 -3.84 -2.78
CA PHE A 156 3.99 -4.60 -2.27
C PHE A 156 4.59 -5.55 -3.32
N VAL A 157 3.81 -6.03 -4.27
CA VAL A 157 4.29 -6.84 -5.42
C VAL A 157 5.45 -6.13 -6.12
N HIS A 158 5.38 -4.83 -6.31
CA HIS A 158 6.42 -4.07 -7.04
C HIS A 158 7.76 -4.00 -6.30
N TYR A 159 7.74 -4.05 -4.96
CA TYR A 159 8.96 -4.21 -4.17
C TYR A 159 9.60 -5.58 -4.44
N VAL A 160 8.80 -6.64 -4.46
CA VAL A 160 9.30 -8.00 -4.71
C VAL A 160 9.81 -8.14 -6.15
N GLU A 161 9.14 -7.54 -7.14
CA GLU A 161 9.61 -7.48 -8.53
C GLU A 161 10.97 -6.77 -8.67
N ALA A 162 11.17 -5.68 -7.92
CA ALA A 162 12.45 -4.96 -7.91
C ALA A 162 13.58 -5.81 -7.31
N GLU A 163 13.31 -6.54 -6.21
CA GLU A 163 14.27 -7.47 -5.62
C GLU A 163 14.57 -8.67 -6.54
N ALA A 164 13.55 -9.19 -7.24
CA ALA A 164 13.68 -10.26 -8.24
C ALA A 164 14.36 -9.80 -9.55
N LYS A 165 14.55 -8.49 -9.75
CA LYS A 165 15.11 -7.88 -10.96
C LYS A 165 14.42 -8.37 -12.24
N VAL A 166 13.09 -8.36 -12.24
CA VAL A 166 12.30 -8.85 -13.36
C VAL A 166 12.64 -8.15 -14.66
N PRO A 167 12.80 -8.88 -15.80
CA PRO A 167 13.36 -8.31 -17.03
C PRO A 167 12.41 -7.39 -17.81
N TYR A 168 11.12 -7.33 -17.45
CA TYR A 168 10.13 -6.47 -18.11
C TYR A 168 10.01 -5.08 -17.48
N ARG A 169 10.87 -4.74 -16.50
CA ARG A 169 10.96 -3.41 -15.88
C ARG A 169 12.33 -2.80 -16.06
N PHE A 170 12.37 -1.48 -16.09
CA PHE A 170 13.58 -0.67 -16.11
C PHE A 170 13.43 0.51 -15.16
N LEU A 171 14.53 1.02 -14.65
CA LEU A 171 14.50 2.23 -13.81
C LEU A 171 14.34 3.47 -14.69
N LYS A 172 13.26 4.20 -14.48
CA LYS A 172 12.98 5.49 -15.09
C LYS A 172 13.18 6.59 -14.04
N GLU A 173 13.96 7.60 -14.39
CA GLU A 173 14.15 8.77 -13.55
C GLU A 173 13.07 9.82 -13.79
N PHE A 174 12.64 10.45 -12.70
CA PHE A 174 11.82 11.65 -12.70
C PHE A 174 12.49 12.71 -11.85
N SER A 175 12.55 13.95 -12.35
CA SER A 175 13.14 15.09 -11.65
C SER A 175 12.08 16.15 -11.38
N GLY A 176 12.22 16.86 -10.27
CA GLY A 176 11.28 17.92 -9.93
C GLY A 176 11.61 18.61 -8.62
N THR A 177 10.78 19.57 -8.25
CA THR A 177 10.88 20.32 -7.01
C THR A 177 10.16 19.59 -5.89
N TYR A 178 10.86 19.35 -4.80
CA TYR A 178 10.32 18.86 -3.53
C TYR A 178 10.31 19.97 -2.51
N VAL A 179 9.16 20.24 -1.90
CA VAL A 179 9.00 21.19 -0.79
C VAL A 179 8.86 20.40 0.52
N ASP A 180 9.75 20.67 1.46
CA ASP A 180 9.80 19.98 2.75
C ASP A 180 8.78 20.52 3.76
N GLU A 181 8.79 19.97 4.99
CA GLU A 181 7.89 20.33 6.08
C GLU A 181 8.08 21.79 6.57
N LEU A 182 9.21 22.41 6.28
CA LEU A 182 9.51 23.81 6.60
C LEU A 182 9.19 24.78 5.46
N GLY A 183 8.76 24.25 4.30
CA GLY A 183 8.47 25.05 3.11
C GLY A 183 9.71 25.29 2.23
N ASN A 184 10.85 24.63 2.50
CA ASN A 184 12.05 24.79 1.69
C ASN A 184 11.96 23.92 0.43
N GLY A 185 12.09 24.54 -0.74
CA GLY A 185 12.11 23.86 -2.03
C GLY A 185 13.52 23.39 -2.40
N ARG A 186 13.64 22.18 -2.95
CA ARG A 186 14.89 21.65 -3.53
C ARG A 186 14.62 20.78 -4.73
N GLN A 187 15.58 20.69 -5.64
CA GLN A 187 15.52 19.74 -6.74
C GLN A 187 15.83 18.33 -6.22
N ILE A 188 15.03 17.38 -6.65
CA ILE A 188 15.23 15.95 -6.36
C ILE A 188 15.17 15.14 -7.65
N ARG A 189 15.72 13.93 -7.58
CA ARG A 189 15.55 12.87 -8.57
C ARG A 189 15.02 11.63 -7.86
N ILE A 190 14.03 11.00 -8.46
CA ILE A 190 13.49 9.73 -7.99
C ILE A 190 13.52 8.70 -9.10
N GLU A 191 13.73 7.46 -8.74
CA GLU A 191 13.68 6.30 -9.63
C GLU A 191 12.39 5.53 -9.43
N TYR A 192 11.82 5.10 -10.52
CA TYR A 192 10.62 4.28 -10.54
C TYR A 192 10.79 3.10 -11.52
N PRO A 193 10.47 1.86 -11.12
CA PRO A 193 10.58 0.70 -11.99
C PRO A 193 9.42 0.66 -12.99
N ALA A 194 9.57 1.41 -14.08
CA ALA A 194 8.61 1.45 -15.18
C ALA A 194 8.60 0.14 -15.95
N ARG A 195 7.49 -0.17 -16.61
CA ARG A 195 7.36 -1.35 -17.48
C ARG A 195 7.72 -0.99 -18.93
N TYR A 196 8.32 -1.94 -19.64
CA TYR A 196 8.45 -1.86 -21.08
C TYR A 196 7.07 -2.02 -21.73
N TYR A 197 6.59 -1.00 -22.43
CA TYR A 197 5.26 -0.99 -23.06
C TYR A 197 5.11 -2.04 -24.18
N GLU A 198 6.19 -2.33 -24.90
CA GLU A 198 6.24 -3.28 -25.99
C GLU A 198 5.90 -4.71 -25.58
N TYR A 199 6.01 -5.05 -24.30
CA TYR A 199 5.63 -6.37 -23.80
C TYR A 199 4.12 -6.50 -23.51
N GLY A 200 3.36 -5.41 -23.53
CA GLY A 200 1.91 -5.39 -23.31
C GLY A 200 1.50 -6.07 -22.01
N SER A 201 2.21 -5.79 -20.92
CA SER A 201 1.98 -6.39 -19.62
C SER A 201 0.67 -5.92 -18.98
N VAL A 202 -0.16 -6.87 -18.51
CA VAL A 202 -1.42 -6.63 -17.82
C VAL A 202 -1.38 -7.32 -16.45
N GLU A 203 -1.56 -6.57 -15.37
CA GLU A 203 -1.54 -7.09 -14.00
C GLU A 203 -2.70 -8.06 -13.74
N LYS A 204 -2.41 -9.13 -12.99
CA LYS A 204 -3.34 -10.20 -12.59
C LYS A 204 -3.15 -10.59 -11.12
N PHE A 205 -2.97 -9.61 -10.24
CA PHE A 205 -2.59 -9.84 -8.84
C PHE A 205 -3.61 -10.65 -8.03
N ASN A 206 -4.87 -10.73 -8.47
CA ASN A 206 -5.82 -11.62 -7.83
C ASN A 206 -5.44 -13.11 -7.98
N ARG A 207 -4.62 -13.50 -8.98
CA ARG A 207 -4.12 -14.87 -9.12
C ARG A 207 -3.16 -15.23 -8.00
N ILE A 208 -2.14 -14.39 -7.77
CA ILE A 208 -1.22 -14.60 -6.64
C ILE A 208 -1.95 -14.47 -5.32
N GLY A 209 -2.93 -13.57 -5.19
CA GLY A 209 -3.80 -13.46 -4.02
C GLY A 209 -4.49 -14.77 -3.68
N SER A 210 -5.06 -15.46 -4.66
CA SER A 210 -5.69 -16.78 -4.46
C SER A 210 -4.68 -17.85 -3.98
N ILE A 211 -3.44 -17.79 -4.44
CA ILE A 211 -2.37 -18.68 -3.96
C ILE A 211 -2.04 -18.39 -2.49
N LEU A 212 -1.97 -17.10 -2.11
CA LEU A 212 -1.73 -16.70 -0.73
C LEU A 212 -2.87 -17.16 0.22
N GLU A 213 -4.13 -17.07 -0.26
CA GLU A 213 -5.30 -17.58 0.48
C GLU A 213 -5.22 -19.10 0.69
N GLN A 214 -4.93 -19.86 -0.36
CA GLN A 214 -4.78 -21.33 -0.29
C GLN A 214 -3.67 -21.80 0.65
N ASN A 215 -2.66 -20.97 0.87
CA ASN A 215 -1.52 -21.27 1.74
C ASN A 215 -1.61 -20.61 3.12
N ASN A 216 -2.77 -20.08 3.53
CA ASN A 216 -3.01 -19.41 4.82
C ASN A 216 -2.07 -18.23 5.10
N ILE A 217 -1.58 -17.58 4.05
CA ILE A 217 -0.79 -16.34 4.12
C ILE A 217 -1.70 -15.12 4.11
N SER A 218 -2.87 -15.28 3.49
CA SER A 218 -3.92 -14.26 3.44
C SER A 218 -5.25 -14.83 3.92
N ASP A 219 -5.96 -14.05 4.73
CA ASP A 219 -7.30 -14.33 5.20
C ASP A 219 -8.32 -13.47 4.45
N VAL A 220 -9.45 -14.09 4.06
CA VAL A 220 -10.62 -13.37 3.53
C VAL A 220 -11.56 -13.03 4.68
N ILE A 221 -11.85 -11.77 4.87
CA ILE A 221 -12.66 -11.26 5.98
C ILE A 221 -13.85 -10.47 5.42
N TYR A 222 -15.01 -10.68 6.00
CA TYR A 222 -16.23 -9.94 5.66
C TYR A 222 -16.62 -9.04 6.85
N PHE A 223 -16.68 -7.74 6.60
CA PHE A 223 -17.21 -6.76 7.53
C PHE A 223 -18.44 -6.10 6.92
N ASN A 224 -19.62 -6.27 7.54
CA ASN A 224 -20.90 -5.81 6.97
C ASN A 224 -21.10 -6.22 5.49
N ASP A 225 -20.78 -7.46 5.17
CA ASP A 225 -20.77 -8.06 3.82
C ASP A 225 -19.75 -7.44 2.83
N ILE A 226 -18.90 -6.51 3.29
CA ILE A 226 -17.80 -5.96 2.49
C ILE A 226 -16.61 -6.93 2.56
N LYS A 227 -16.29 -7.51 1.40
CA LYS A 227 -15.14 -8.41 1.26
C LYS A 227 -13.83 -7.63 1.41
N SER A 228 -12.95 -8.14 2.22
CA SER A 228 -11.66 -7.53 2.57
C SER A 228 -10.61 -8.62 2.78
N TYR A 229 -9.34 -8.26 2.88
CA TYR A 229 -8.26 -9.23 3.01
C TYR A 229 -7.25 -8.78 4.07
N LYS A 230 -6.63 -9.75 4.74
CA LYS A 230 -5.52 -9.57 5.68
C LYS A 230 -4.34 -10.41 5.19
N VAL A 231 -3.24 -9.78 4.83
CA VAL A 231 -2.06 -10.42 4.22
C VAL A 231 -0.83 -10.20 5.08
N LYS A 232 -0.12 -11.28 5.41
CA LYS A 232 1.20 -11.20 6.07
C LYS A 232 2.25 -10.91 5.00
N LEU A 233 2.89 -9.72 5.03
CA LEU A 233 3.81 -9.31 3.96
C LEU A 233 5.07 -10.17 3.89
N ASN A 234 5.67 -10.50 5.05
CA ASN A 234 6.91 -11.28 5.06
C ASN A 234 6.74 -12.65 4.39
N PRO A 235 5.80 -13.53 4.78
CA PRO A 235 5.64 -14.82 4.08
C PRO A 235 5.06 -14.67 2.66
N SER A 236 4.33 -13.60 2.34
CA SER A 236 3.85 -13.39 0.96
C SER A 236 4.98 -13.09 -0.02
N TYR A 237 6.09 -12.53 0.47
CA TYR A 237 7.29 -12.26 -0.32
C TYR A 237 7.79 -13.52 -1.05
N GLU A 238 7.90 -14.63 -0.35
CA GLU A 238 8.44 -15.89 -0.92
C GLU A 238 7.60 -16.39 -2.09
N TYR A 239 6.28 -16.31 -2.00
CA TYR A 239 5.37 -16.74 -3.08
C TYR A 239 5.47 -15.83 -4.30
N ILE A 240 5.50 -14.50 -4.07
CA ILE A 240 5.63 -13.50 -5.14
C ILE A 240 7.00 -13.62 -5.79
N PHE A 241 8.07 -13.74 -5.01
CA PHE A 241 9.45 -13.86 -5.49
C PHE A 241 9.64 -15.15 -6.30
N SER A 242 9.12 -16.28 -5.80
CA SER A 242 9.16 -17.55 -6.51
C SER A 242 8.40 -17.49 -7.85
N ASP A 243 7.22 -16.84 -7.90
CA ASP A 243 6.51 -16.62 -9.15
C ASP A 243 7.32 -15.77 -10.14
N ALA A 244 7.99 -14.72 -9.63
CA ALA A 244 8.80 -13.84 -10.45
C ALA A 244 10.03 -14.55 -11.05
N VAL A 245 10.74 -15.34 -10.24
CA VAL A 245 12.02 -15.95 -10.63
C VAL A 245 11.81 -17.31 -11.33
N ASN A 246 10.95 -18.16 -10.78
CA ASN A 246 10.81 -19.56 -11.22
C ASN A 246 9.62 -19.78 -12.17
N ASN A 247 8.66 -18.86 -12.20
CA ASN A 247 7.42 -19.01 -12.99
C ASN A 247 7.19 -17.88 -14.00
N GLN A 248 8.20 -17.05 -14.26
CA GLN A 248 8.12 -15.95 -15.21
C GLN A 248 6.89 -15.03 -14.98
N CYS A 249 6.56 -14.75 -13.74
CA CYS A 249 5.43 -13.91 -13.33
C CYS A 249 4.04 -14.35 -13.86
N ARG A 250 3.79 -15.67 -14.05
CA ARG A 250 2.51 -16.15 -14.61
C ARG A 250 1.30 -15.87 -13.73
N ASN A 251 1.51 -15.76 -12.42
CA ASN A 251 0.47 -15.41 -11.48
C ASN A 251 0.38 -13.89 -11.19
N LEU A 252 1.32 -13.11 -11.72
CA LEU A 252 1.36 -11.66 -11.57
C LEU A 252 0.91 -10.93 -12.84
N TYR A 253 1.25 -11.43 -14.01
CA TYR A 253 0.99 -10.74 -15.29
C TYR A 253 0.56 -11.66 -16.41
N ASP A 254 -0.25 -11.11 -17.33
CA ASP A 254 -0.30 -11.56 -18.73
C ASP A 254 0.58 -10.64 -19.57
N PHE A 255 1.18 -11.16 -20.65
CA PHE A 255 1.97 -10.41 -21.62
C PHE A 255 1.39 -10.65 -23.03
N SER A 256 1.44 -9.63 -23.89
CA SER A 256 0.99 -9.75 -25.27
C SER A 256 2.04 -10.41 -26.18
N VAL A 257 3.26 -10.59 -25.69
CA VAL A 257 4.36 -11.27 -26.37
C VAL A 257 4.71 -12.58 -25.67
N ASP A 258 5.40 -13.49 -26.39
CA ASP A 258 5.88 -14.71 -25.75
C ASP A 258 6.91 -14.40 -24.65
N ARG A 259 6.81 -15.09 -23.51
CA ARG A 259 7.69 -14.88 -22.36
C ARG A 259 9.16 -15.19 -22.65
N SER A 260 9.46 -16.09 -23.58
CA SER A 260 10.84 -16.37 -24.02
C SER A 260 11.55 -15.16 -24.62
N LEU A 261 10.81 -14.17 -25.13
CA LEU A 261 11.36 -12.91 -25.60
C LEU A 261 11.72 -11.94 -24.47
N ILE A 262 11.13 -12.13 -23.29
CA ILE A 262 11.33 -11.29 -22.10
C ILE A 262 12.37 -11.92 -21.18
N TRP A 263 12.24 -13.22 -20.88
CA TRP A 263 13.18 -13.99 -20.05
C TRP A 263 14.19 -14.71 -20.96
N LYS A 264 15.25 -13.99 -21.35
CA LYS A 264 16.35 -14.51 -22.17
C LYS A 264 17.43 -15.16 -21.33
#